data_3eca49ecc7e2957046b61f104f732f87
#
_entry.id   3eca49ecc7e2957046b61f104f732f87
#
_cell.length_a   1.000
_cell.length_b   1.000
_cell.length_c   1.000
_cell.angle_alpha   90.00
_cell.angle_beta   90.00
_cell.angle_gamma   90.00
#
_symmetry.space_group_name_H-M   'P 1'
#
loop_
_entity.id
_entity.type
_entity.pdbx_description
1 polymer ?
#
loop_
_entity_poly.entity_id
_entity_poly.type
_entity_poly.pdbx_seq_one_letter_code
_entity_poly.pdbx_strand_id
1 'polypeptide(L)'
;MRSYLPSLLILVGPCLALQILTREEQFERFKQKYDKDYSSAAEERLRFKVFSENVAAAESHNAARGSGSYTRGINQWSDLTQKEWEAAVLGGYKRMGPSKVTRSKTASYKTKDLPANVDWRDEGVISAVKNQGQCGSCWAFGTTEQIESYAAIASGNLVELSTQQVPRNHFDITLILR
;
A
#
# COMPACT_ATOMS: atom_id res chain seq x y z
N MET A 1 62.63 32.71 27.15
CA MET A 1 61.26 32.81 26.54
C MET A 1 60.90 31.45 25.93
N ARG A 2 60.04 30.65 26.62
CA ARG A 2 59.58 29.37 26.13
C ARG A 2 58.16 29.57 25.61
N SER A 3 57.95 29.43 24.30
CA SER A 3 56.67 29.50 23.64
C SER A 3 55.95 28.17 23.77
N TYR A 4 54.81 28.15 24.44
CA TYR A 4 53.88 27.02 24.49
C TYR A 4 52.94 27.13 23.28
N LEU A 5 52.98 26.14 22.38
CA LEU A 5 51.98 25.93 21.36
C LEU A 5 50.86 25.07 21.97
N PRO A 6 49.59 25.50 21.90
CA PRO A 6 48.48 24.65 22.34
C PRO A 6 48.21 23.58 21.27
N SER A 7 48.28 22.31 21.71
CA SER A 7 47.83 21.17 20.89
C SER A 7 46.32 21.23 20.69
N LEU A 8 45.89 21.48 19.44
CA LEU A 8 44.51 21.44 19.02
C LEU A 8 44.08 19.98 18.96
N LEU A 9 43.34 19.51 19.98
CA LEU A 9 42.70 18.21 19.97
C LEU A 9 41.50 18.27 19.02
N ILE A 10 41.63 17.74 17.79
CA ILE A 10 40.54 17.54 16.88
C ILE A 10 39.73 16.36 17.42
N LEU A 11 38.62 16.61 18.09
CA LEU A 11 37.60 15.62 18.42
C LEU A 11 36.91 15.21 17.11
N VAL A 12 37.39 14.13 16.49
CA VAL A 12 36.68 13.42 15.42
C VAL A 12 35.48 12.76 16.09
N GLY A 13 34.34 13.44 16.03
CA GLY A 13 33.05 12.85 16.44
C GLY A 13 32.77 11.59 15.60
N PRO A 14 32.10 10.57 16.18
CA PRO A 14 31.74 9.38 15.42
C PRO A 14 30.85 9.81 14.25
N CYS A 15 31.38 9.65 13.05
CA CYS A 15 30.60 9.71 11.82
C CYS A 15 29.49 8.65 11.97
N LEU A 16 28.25 9.07 12.12
CA LEU A 16 27.07 8.20 12.04
C LEU A 16 27.03 7.64 10.62
N ALA A 17 27.82 6.60 10.38
CA ALA A 17 27.68 5.79 9.20
C ALA A 17 26.24 5.27 9.20
N LEU A 18 25.49 5.58 8.17
CA LEU A 18 24.16 5.03 7.92
C LEU A 18 24.32 3.51 7.91
N GLN A 19 24.03 2.84 9.05
CA GLN A 19 24.18 1.39 9.13
C GLN A 19 23.10 0.79 8.24
N ILE A 20 23.51 0.24 7.12
CA ILE A 20 22.65 -0.57 6.28
C ILE A 20 22.32 -1.82 7.10
N LEU A 21 21.06 -1.98 7.45
CA LEU A 21 20.58 -3.12 8.22
C LEU A 21 20.82 -4.43 7.47
N THR A 22 21.28 -5.44 8.18
CA THR A 22 21.33 -6.80 7.64
C THR A 22 19.92 -7.30 7.32
N ARG A 23 19.80 -8.36 6.56
CA ARG A 23 18.49 -8.94 6.21
C ARG A 23 17.77 -9.49 7.45
N GLU A 24 18.52 -10.05 8.38
CA GLU A 24 18.05 -10.53 9.68
C GLU A 24 17.48 -9.38 10.52
N GLU A 25 18.20 -8.27 10.62
CA GLU A 25 17.74 -7.08 11.35
C GLU A 25 16.48 -6.48 10.71
N GLN A 26 16.39 -6.48 9.38
CA GLN A 26 15.18 -6.04 8.67
C GLN A 26 14.00 -6.97 8.99
N PHE A 27 14.21 -8.28 9.06
CA PHE A 27 13.18 -9.25 9.38
C PHE A 27 12.71 -9.13 10.84
N GLU A 28 13.63 -8.92 11.79
CA GLU A 28 13.27 -8.67 13.18
C GLU A 28 12.40 -7.40 13.33
N ARG A 29 12.78 -6.32 12.66
CA ARG A 29 11.96 -5.09 12.62
C ARG A 29 10.61 -5.33 11.93
N PHE A 30 10.57 -6.12 10.88
CA PHE A 30 9.34 -6.51 10.20
C PHE A 30 8.41 -7.27 11.16
N LYS A 31 8.92 -8.26 11.90
CA LYS A 31 8.13 -9.00 12.90
C LYS A 31 7.54 -8.07 13.96
N GLN A 32 8.36 -7.19 14.51
CA GLN A 32 7.90 -6.21 15.52
C GLN A 32 6.85 -5.25 14.97
N LYS A 33 7.08 -4.71 13.77
CA LYS A 33 6.19 -3.70 13.17
C LYS A 33 4.82 -4.26 12.81
N TYR A 34 4.75 -5.50 12.39
CA TYR A 34 3.53 -6.12 11.88
C TYR A 34 2.98 -7.22 12.78
N ASP A 35 3.48 -7.29 14.02
CA ASP A 35 3.05 -8.24 15.05
C ASP A 35 3.05 -9.69 14.54
N LYS A 36 4.21 -10.12 13.99
CA LYS A 36 4.37 -11.43 13.38
C LYS A 36 4.87 -12.43 14.43
N ASP A 37 4.07 -13.46 14.64
CA ASP A 37 4.42 -14.63 15.43
C ASP A 37 4.28 -15.90 14.59
N TYR A 38 5.23 -16.82 14.70
CA TYR A 38 5.27 -18.05 13.91
C TYR A 38 5.23 -19.26 14.82
N SER A 39 4.46 -20.27 14.43
CA SER A 39 4.15 -21.43 15.25
C SER A 39 5.38 -22.31 15.58
N SER A 40 6.46 -22.19 14.80
CA SER A 40 7.69 -22.97 14.98
C SER A 40 8.90 -22.28 14.36
N ALA A 41 10.10 -22.67 14.84
CA ALA A 41 11.36 -22.23 14.24
C ALA A 41 11.53 -22.67 12.77
N ALA A 42 10.86 -23.73 12.35
CA ALA A 42 10.87 -24.17 10.96
C ALA A 42 10.04 -23.22 10.08
N GLU A 43 8.87 -22.82 10.54
CA GLU A 43 8.04 -21.82 9.88
C GLU A 43 8.75 -20.47 9.82
N GLU A 44 9.31 -20.01 10.92
CA GLU A 44 10.05 -18.75 10.96
C GLU A 44 11.19 -18.71 9.93
N ARG A 45 11.96 -19.80 9.79
CA ARG A 45 13.00 -19.91 8.75
C ARG A 45 12.41 -19.83 7.34
N LEU A 46 11.26 -20.47 7.11
CA LEU A 46 10.58 -20.39 5.82
C LEU A 46 10.13 -18.93 5.53
N ARG A 47 9.53 -18.27 6.52
CA ARG A 47 9.09 -16.88 6.41
C ARG A 47 10.24 -15.91 6.18
N PHE A 48 11.36 -16.12 6.87
CA PHE A 48 12.58 -15.35 6.63
C PHE A 48 13.11 -15.51 5.21
N LYS A 49 13.10 -16.75 4.68
CA LYS A 49 13.49 -17.00 3.29
C LYS A 49 12.60 -16.24 2.31
N VAL A 50 11.29 -16.37 2.43
CA VAL A 50 10.31 -15.70 1.55
C VAL A 50 10.42 -14.19 1.67
N PHE A 51 10.54 -13.66 2.88
CA PHE A 51 10.77 -12.24 3.15
C PHE A 51 12.04 -11.74 2.43
N SER A 52 13.14 -12.49 2.54
CA SER A 52 14.42 -12.12 1.93
C SER A 52 14.33 -12.06 0.40
N GLU A 53 13.63 -13.03 -0.22
CA GLU A 53 13.39 -13.07 -1.67
C GLU A 53 12.53 -11.89 -2.12
N ASN A 54 11.46 -11.58 -1.41
CA ASN A 54 10.56 -10.48 -1.72
C ASN A 54 11.25 -9.11 -1.58
N VAL A 55 12.05 -8.92 -0.54
CA VAL A 55 12.80 -7.67 -0.34
C VAL A 55 13.86 -7.51 -1.41
N ALA A 56 14.60 -8.56 -1.76
CA ALA A 56 15.59 -8.51 -2.85
C ALA A 56 14.93 -8.16 -4.19
N ALA A 57 13.75 -8.71 -4.48
CA ALA A 57 12.99 -8.36 -5.68
C ALA A 57 12.53 -6.89 -5.68
N ALA A 58 12.14 -6.36 -4.52
CA ALA A 58 11.76 -4.95 -4.37
C ALA A 58 12.97 -4.03 -4.58
N GLU A 59 14.11 -4.35 -3.99
CA GLU A 59 15.36 -3.61 -4.15
C GLU A 59 15.84 -3.60 -5.61
N SER A 60 15.80 -4.76 -6.27
CA SER A 60 16.15 -4.89 -7.69
C SER A 60 15.24 -4.04 -8.60
N HIS A 61 13.92 -4.07 -8.35
CA HIS A 61 12.97 -3.22 -9.06
C HIS A 61 13.29 -1.73 -8.86
N ASN A 62 13.56 -1.32 -7.62
CA ASN A 62 13.84 0.07 -7.28
C ASN A 62 15.16 0.56 -7.91
N ALA A 63 16.15 -0.31 -8.00
CA ALA A 63 17.43 0.01 -8.64
C ALA A 63 17.32 0.16 -10.18
N ALA A 64 16.47 -0.67 -10.80
CA ALA A 64 16.29 -0.70 -12.26
C ALA A 64 15.32 0.38 -12.78
N ARG A 65 14.54 1.03 -11.91
CA ARG A 65 13.49 1.98 -12.33
C ARG A 65 14.06 3.30 -12.84
N GLY A 66 13.42 3.87 -13.86
CA GLY A 66 13.62 5.26 -14.27
C GLY A 66 12.91 6.26 -13.35
N SER A 67 13.20 7.54 -13.51
CA SER A 67 12.52 8.64 -12.82
C SER A 67 11.01 8.64 -13.16
N GLY A 68 10.15 8.78 -12.15
CA GLY A 68 8.69 8.86 -12.33
C GLY A 68 7.92 7.54 -12.17
N SER A 69 8.61 6.40 -11.96
CA SER A 69 7.96 5.12 -11.64
C SER A 69 7.70 4.97 -10.13
N TYR A 70 6.86 4.00 -9.76
CA TYR A 70 6.60 3.66 -8.36
C TYR A 70 7.78 2.94 -7.71
N THR A 71 7.88 2.99 -6.37
CA THR A 71 8.83 2.19 -5.57
C THR A 71 8.11 1.05 -4.88
N ARG A 72 8.84 -0.05 -4.66
CA ARG A 72 8.41 -1.18 -3.84
C ARG A 72 9.06 -1.10 -2.47
N GLY A 73 8.35 -1.57 -1.44
CA GLY A 73 8.85 -1.57 -0.07
C GLY A 73 8.29 -2.73 0.74
N ILE A 74 8.77 -2.84 1.98
CA ILE A 74 8.31 -3.84 2.94
C ILE A 74 6.91 -3.47 3.46
N ASN A 75 5.98 -4.40 3.39
CA ASN A 75 4.62 -4.29 3.92
C ASN A 75 4.24 -5.55 4.72
N GLN A 76 3.07 -5.56 5.31
CA GLN A 76 2.57 -6.66 6.16
C GLN A 76 2.51 -8.03 5.48
N TRP A 77 2.64 -8.12 4.16
CA TRP A 77 2.57 -9.34 3.38
C TRP A 77 3.92 -9.81 2.85
N SER A 78 5.00 -9.15 3.26
CA SER A 78 6.34 -9.40 2.70
C SER A 78 6.92 -10.78 3.06
N ASP A 79 6.32 -11.50 4.00
CA ASP A 79 6.65 -12.86 4.41
C ASP A 79 5.81 -13.94 3.70
N LEU A 80 4.94 -13.54 2.76
CA LEU A 80 4.10 -14.47 2.00
C LEU A 80 4.62 -14.68 0.59
N THR A 81 4.51 -15.92 0.12
CA THR A 81 4.63 -16.23 -1.31
C THR A 81 3.47 -15.63 -2.08
N GLN A 82 3.63 -15.46 -3.40
CA GLN A 82 2.55 -14.96 -4.27
C GLN A 82 1.26 -15.79 -4.13
N LYS A 83 1.37 -17.12 -4.05
CA LYS A 83 0.20 -18.00 -3.91
C LYS A 83 -0.50 -17.84 -2.56
N GLU A 84 0.26 -17.71 -1.48
CA GLU A 84 -0.30 -17.47 -0.14
C GLU A 84 -0.99 -16.11 -0.08
N TRP A 85 -0.36 -15.09 -0.66
CA TRP A 85 -0.97 -13.76 -0.75
C TRP A 85 -2.27 -13.77 -1.55
N GLU A 86 -2.29 -14.42 -2.71
CA GLU A 86 -3.51 -14.57 -3.53
C GLU A 86 -4.62 -15.29 -2.75
N ALA A 87 -4.29 -16.35 -2.04
CA ALA A 87 -5.26 -17.07 -1.24
C ALA A 87 -5.80 -16.25 -0.07
N ALA A 88 -4.92 -15.50 0.62
CA ALA A 88 -5.29 -14.70 1.79
C ALA A 88 -6.04 -13.43 1.42
N VAL A 89 -5.59 -12.71 0.38
CA VAL A 89 -6.09 -11.37 0.06
C VAL A 89 -7.20 -11.40 -0.99
N LEU A 90 -7.11 -12.27 -1.99
CA LEU A 90 -8.13 -12.35 -3.05
C LEU A 90 -9.31 -13.27 -2.68
N GLY A 91 -9.22 -14.00 -1.56
CA GLY A 91 -10.35 -14.78 -1.01
C GLY A 91 -10.95 -15.81 -1.95
N GLY A 92 -10.14 -16.33 -2.90
CA GLY A 92 -10.62 -17.29 -3.88
C GLY A 92 -11.58 -16.69 -4.93
N TYR A 93 -11.51 -15.36 -5.17
CA TYR A 93 -12.30 -14.70 -6.21
C TYR A 93 -12.19 -15.45 -7.54
N LYS A 94 -13.28 -16.04 -7.97
CA LYS A 94 -13.41 -16.62 -9.31
C LYS A 94 -13.98 -15.54 -10.21
N ARG A 95 -13.19 -15.13 -11.21
CA ARG A 95 -13.69 -14.23 -12.25
C ARG A 95 -14.96 -14.81 -12.85
N MET A 96 -16.08 -14.15 -12.63
CA MET A 96 -17.31 -14.49 -13.34
C MET A 96 -17.03 -14.30 -14.83
N GLY A 97 -17.50 -15.23 -15.66
CA GLY A 97 -17.29 -15.18 -17.10
C GLY A 97 -17.69 -13.84 -17.70
N PRO A 98 -17.43 -13.59 -18.98
CA PRO A 98 -17.67 -12.30 -19.59
C PRO A 98 -19.12 -11.88 -19.36
N SER A 99 -19.31 -10.87 -18.52
CA SER A 99 -20.61 -10.23 -18.37
C SER A 99 -21.02 -9.72 -19.75
N LYS A 100 -22.28 -9.98 -20.15
CA LYS A 100 -22.91 -9.29 -21.28
C LYS A 100 -23.16 -7.83 -20.89
N VAL A 101 -22.09 -7.11 -20.55
CA VAL A 101 -22.17 -5.68 -20.34
C VAL A 101 -22.42 -5.06 -21.69
N THR A 102 -23.65 -4.63 -21.91
CA THR A 102 -23.97 -3.74 -23.03
C THR A 102 -23.06 -2.51 -22.85
N ARG A 103 -22.11 -2.31 -23.77
CA ARG A 103 -21.26 -1.12 -23.76
C ARG A 103 -22.17 0.10 -23.71
N SER A 104 -22.22 0.79 -22.60
CA SER A 104 -22.80 2.12 -22.55
C SER A 104 -22.05 3.00 -23.55
N LYS A 105 -22.74 3.93 -24.19
CA LYS A 105 -22.12 4.88 -25.10
C LYS A 105 -20.93 5.53 -24.39
N THR A 106 -19.76 5.47 -25.01
CA THR A 106 -18.59 6.16 -24.50
C THR A 106 -18.92 7.64 -24.39
N ALA A 107 -18.88 8.20 -23.19
CA ALA A 107 -19.09 9.62 -23.03
C ALA A 107 -17.97 10.38 -23.76
N SER A 108 -18.34 11.39 -24.54
CA SER A 108 -17.38 12.27 -25.18
C SER A 108 -16.93 13.32 -24.15
N TYR A 109 -15.69 13.23 -23.73
CA TYR A 109 -15.10 14.20 -22.80
C TYR A 109 -14.32 15.25 -23.58
N LYS A 110 -14.38 16.51 -23.08
CA LYS A 110 -13.48 17.56 -23.57
C LYS A 110 -12.05 17.18 -23.17
N THR A 111 -11.17 16.99 -24.14
CA THR A 111 -9.75 16.65 -23.92
C THR A 111 -8.82 17.85 -24.07
N LYS A 112 -9.36 19.05 -24.30
CA LYS A 112 -8.61 20.28 -24.43
C LYS A 112 -8.59 21.03 -23.10
N ASP A 113 -7.46 21.65 -22.81
CA ASP A 113 -7.25 22.50 -21.63
C ASP A 113 -7.33 21.72 -20.29
N LEU A 114 -6.89 20.48 -20.28
CA LEU A 114 -6.76 19.71 -19.04
C LEU A 114 -5.55 20.21 -18.24
N PRO A 115 -5.67 20.28 -16.90
CA PRO A 115 -4.53 20.59 -16.04
C PRO A 115 -3.44 19.52 -16.17
N ALA A 116 -2.18 19.92 -16.04
CA ALA A 116 -1.04 19.03 -16.16
C ALA A 116 -1.00 17.97 -15.04
N ASN A 117 -1.57 18.27 -13.89
CA ASN A 117 -1.70 17.39 -12.73
C ASN A 117 -3.00 17.68 -11.99
N VAL A 118 -3.65 16.62 -11.49
CA VAL A 118 -4.82 16.70 -10.60
C VAL A 118 -4.63 15.67 -9.48
N ASP A 119 -4.65 16.12 -8.24
CA ASP A 119 -4.67 15.25 -7.07
C ASP A 119 -5.96 15.51 -6.27
N TRP A 120 -6.89 14.57 -6.31
CA TRP A 120 -8.17 14.67 -5.61
C TRP A 120 -8.05 14.63 -4.09
N ARG A 121 -6.88 14.27 -3.55
CA ARG A 121 -6.59 14.33 -2.11
C ARG A 121 -6.49 15.77 -1.64
N ASP A 122 -5.95 16.65 -2.48
CA ASP A 122 -5.84 18.10 -2.20
C ASP A 122 -7.22 18.78 -2.13
N GLU A 123 -8.20 18.19 -2.81
CA GLU A 123 -9.59 18.66 -2.80
C GLU A 123 -10.41 18.13 -1.61
N GLY A 124 -9.81 17.28 -0.75
CA GLY A 124 -10.46 16.75 0.44
C GLY A 124 -11.63 15.77 0.16
N VAL A 125 -11.69 15.19 -1.05
CA VAL A 125 -12.78 14.29 -1.47
C VAL A 125 -12.40 12.81 -1.43
N ILE A 126 -11.21 12.48 -0.94
CA ILE A 126 -10.69 11.12 -0.82
C ILE A 126 -10.58 10.74 0.65
N SER A 127 -11.23 9.65 1.06
CA SER A 127 -11.14 9.10 2.40
C SER A 127 -9.78 8.44 2.66
N ALA A 128 -9.47 8.19 3.94
CA ALA A 128 -8.23 7.51 4.33
C ALA A 128 -8.14 6.11 3.71
N VAL A 129 -6.91 5.65 3.43
CA VAL A 129 -6.66 4.30 2.90
C VAL A 129 -7.15 3.27 3.90
N LYS A 130 -8.02 2.37 3.43
CA LYS A 130 -8.63 1.31 4.23
C LYS A 130 -7.88 -0.01 4.06
N ASN A 131 -8.10 -0.94 4.99
CA ASN A 131 -7.52 -2.28 4.95
C ASN A 131 -8.63 -3.33 5.00
N GLN A 132 -8.74 -4.15 3.94
CA GLN A 132 -9.75 -5.22 3.86
C GLN A 132 -9.40 -6.47 4.70
N GLY A 133 -8.19 -6.55 5.26
CA GLY A 133 -7.70 -7.76 5.93
C GLY A 133 -7.60 -8.95 4.97
N GLN A 134 -7.93 -10.14 5.46
CA GLN A 134 -7.88 -11.41 4.71
C GLN A 134 -9.26 -11.83 4.20
N CYS A 135 -10.07 -10.88 3.70
CA CYS A 135 -11.46 -11.15 3.36
C CYS A 135 -11.74 -11.26 1.85
N GLY A 136 -10.81 -10.85 0.97
CA GLY A 136 -11.06 -10.83 -0.48
C GLY A 136 -12.18 -9.87 -0.89
N SER A 137 -12.41 -8.80 -0.12
CA SER A 137 -13.52 -7.84 -0.27
C SER A 137 -13.12 -6.53 -0.97
N CYS A 138 -11.99 -6.52 -1.71
CA CYS A 138 -11.50 -5.31 -2.39
C CYS A 138 -12.54 -4.64 -3.30
N TRP A 139 -13.42 -5.43 -3.92
CA TRP A 139 -14.53 -4.92 -4.74
C TRP A 139 -15.51 -4.08 -3.93
N ALA A 140 -15.80 -4.47 -2.68
CA ALA A 140 -16.68 -3.72 -1.79
C ALA A 140 -16.03 -2.41 -1.33
N PHE A 141 -14.72 -2.47 -0.98
CA PHE A 141 -13.96 -1.28 -0.61
C PHE A 141 -13.88 -0.30 -1.77
N GLY A 142 -13.46 -0.74 -2.96
CA GLY A 142 -13.38 0.13 -4.13
C GLY A 142 -14.71 0.75 -4.54
N THR A 143 -15.83 0.01 -4.42
CA THR A 143 -17.17 0.54 -4.69
C THR A 143 -17.55 1.60 -3.67
N THR A 144 -17.32 1.33 -2.38
CA THR A 144 -17.66 2.26 -1.29
C THR A 144 -16.87 3.56 -1.41
N GLU A 145 -15.55 3.46 -1.59
CA GLU A 145 -14.65 4.62 -1.73
C GLU A 145 -15.01 5.47 -2.96
N GLN A 146 -15.41 4.84 -4.06
CA GLN A 146 -15.89 5.56 -5.23
C GLN A 146 -17.17 6.35 -4.92
N ILE A 147 -18.12 5.77 -4.20
CA ILE A 147 -19.36 6.45 -3.81
C ILE A 147 -19.06 7.60 -2.85
N GLU A 148 -18.21 7.39 -1.85
CA GLU A 148 -17.74 8.43 -0.92
C GLU A 148 -17.21 9.65 -1.67
N SER A 149 -16.29 9.42 -2.62
CA SER A 149 -15.67 10.48 -3.41
C SER A 149 -16.67 11.22 -4.30
N TYR A 150 -17.56 10.49 -5.01
CA TYR A 150 -18.58 11.14 -5.83
C TYR A 150 -19.58 11.94 -4.99
N ALA A 151 -19.97 11.43 -3.83
CA ALA A 151 -20.86 12.15 -2.92
C ALA A 151 -20.17 13.42 -2.38
N ALA A 152 -18.88 13.33 -2.03
CA ALA A 152 -18.09 14.45 -1.57
C ALA A 152 -17.95 15.54 -2.65
N ILE A 153 -17.66 15.19 -3.90
CA ILE A 153 -17.62 16.14 -5.02
C ILE A 153 -18.96 16.84 -5.21
N ALA A 154 -20.07 16.12 -5.07
CA ALA A 154 -21.42 16.66 -5.28
C ALA A 154 -21.93 17.52 -4.13
N SER A 155 -21.59 17.18 -2.88
CA SER A 155 -22.14 17.82 -1.67
C SER A 155 -21.17 18.77 -0.96
N GLY A 156 -19.88 18.69 -1.27
CA GLY A 156 -18.82 19.38 -0.54
C GLY A 156 -18.46 18.74 0.81
N ASN A 157 -19.05 17.58 1.15
CA ASN A 157 -18.81 16.90 2.42
C ASN A 157 -18.38 15.44 2.18
N LEU A 158 -17.21 15.09 2.68
CA LEU A 158 -16.75 13.71 2.68
C LEU A 158 -17.35 12.96 3.89
N VAL A 159 -18.07 11.88 3.60
CA VAL A 159 -18.65 10.97 4.61
C VAL A 159 -18.15 9.57 4.34
N GLU A 160 -17.55 8.94 5.34
CA GLU A 160 -17.14 7.54 5.25
C GLU A 160 -18.35 6.61 5.35
N LEU A 161 -18.46 5.68 4.42
CA LEU A 161 -19.55 4.72 4.32
C LEU A 161 -19.11 3.33 4.79
N SER A 162 -20.08 2.50 5.16
CA SER A 162 -19.81 1.14 5.60
C SER A 162 -19.56 0.20 4.42
N THR A 163 -18.32 -0.27 4.28
CA THR A 163 -17.98 -1.31 3.31
C THR A 163 -18.73 -2.62 3.54
N GLN A 164 -19.19 -2.90 4.79
CA GLN A 164 -19.94 -4.09 5.15
C GLN A 164 -21.37 -4.10 4.60
N GLN A 165 -21.94 -2.95 4.30
CA GLN A 165 -23.29 -2.88 3.71
C GLN A 165 -23.33 -3.38 2.28
N VAL A 166 -22.26 -3.19 1.51
CA VAL A 166 -22.19 -3.59 0.10
C VAL A 166 -22.32 -5.12 -0.09
N PRO A 167 -21.66 -6.00 0.70
CA PRO A 167 -21.84 -7.44 0.60
C PRO A 167 -23.21 -7.95 1.08
N ARG A 168 -23.86 -7.23 2.00
CA ARG A 168 -25.13 -7.67 2.61
C ARG A 168 -26.34 -7.42 1.72
N ASN A 169 -26.32 -6.36 0.98
CA ASN A 169 -27.46 -5.94 0.17
C ASN A 169 -27.11 -6.21 -1.30
N HIS A 170 -27.63 -7.27 -1.88
CA HIS A 170 -27.60 -7.50 -3.32
C HIS A 170 -27.83 -6.18 -4.07
N PHE A 171 -26.75 -5.45 -4.38
CA PHE A 171 -26.65 -4.28 -5.26
C PHE A 171 -27.94 -3.43 -5.43
N ASP A 172 -28.51 -2.95 -4.37
CA ASP A 172 -29.53 -1.90 -4.48
C ASP A 172 -28.87 -0.54 -4.16
N ILE A 173 -28.28 0.07 -5.19
CA ILE A 173 -27.66 1.40 -5.13
C ILE A 173 -28.64 2.48 -4.64
N THR A 174 -29.94 2.24 -4.76
CA THR A 174 -30.97 3.20 -4.33
C THR A 174 -31.04 3.39 -2.82
N LEU A 175 -30.47 2.48 -2.02
CA LEU A 175 -30.42 2.58 -0.56
C LEU A 175 -29.22 3.37 -0.02
N ILE A 176 -28.22 3.64 -0.85
CA ILE A 176 -26.98 4.32 -0.44
C ILE A 176 -27.12 5.85 -0.59
N LEU A 177 -28.07 6.31 -1.40
CA LEU A 177 -28.31 7.73 -1.70
C LEU A 177 -29.53 8.32 -0.96
N ARG A 178 -30.03 7.67 0.08
CA ARG A 178 -31.03 8.17 1.02
C ARG A 178 -30.41 8.34 2.40
#